data_03b75c91c21c89ea911839d7657748d1
#
_entry.id   03b75c91c21c89ea911839d7657748d1
#
_cell.length_a   1.000
_cell.length_b   1.000
_cell.length_c   1.000
_cell.angle_alpha   90.00
_cell.angle_beta   90.00
_cell.angle_gamma   90.00
#
_symmetry.space_group_name_H-M   'P 1'
#
loop_
_entity.id
_entity.type
_entity.pdbx_description
1 polymer ?
#
loop_
_entity_poly.entity_id
_entity_poly.type
_entity_poly.pdbx_seq_one_letter_code
_entity_poly.pdbx_strand_id
1 'polypeptide(L)'
;MGVVQIRKKPITVFCDGLCEPNPGGVATYGWVAYRGNKRIKRHHAFLVCGPGATNNIAEYNAVLSALEWLLQHGHNDRDITIKTDSQLVVNQINGSYSVRSVNLIPLHKKVVNLAKKFDSIEFQWIPRKQNKEADELSRQAYRKFLSKRPKSREEKAKRIIGNVTHLHRSLYIVRSQTDVSTLYLVDISKNQCNCPDHENRGVICKHILAAKMFDKRKRGASYAV
;
A
#
# COMPACT_ATOMS: atom_id res chain seq x y z
N MET A 1 -52.11 12.06 -7.95
CA MET A 1 -51.57 10.82 -7.34
C MET A 1 -50.12 11.04 -7.02
N GLY A 2 -49.78 11.26 -5.76
CA GLY A 2 -48.37 11.46 -5.35
C GLY A 2 -47.63 10.13 -5.38
N VAL A 3 -46.59 10.07 -6.18
CA VAL A 3 -45.69 8.92 -6.18
C VAL A 3 -44.95 8.88 -4.83
N VAL A 4 -45.29 7.92 -3.99
CA VAL A 4 -44.53 7.66 -2.75
C VAL A 4 -43.14 7.17 -3.17
N GLN A 5 -42.17 8.05 -3.15
CA GLN A 5 -40.77 7.71 -3.37
C GLN A 5 -40.32 6.88 -2.15
N ILE A 6 -40.22 5.57 -2.32
CA ILE A 6 -39.64 4.67 -1.30
C ILE A 6 -38.16 5.03 -1.19
N ARG A 7 -37.79 5.83 -0.20
CA ARG A 7 -36.38 6.15 0.07
C ARG A 7 -35.60 4.86 0.34
N LYS A 8 -34.60 4.59 -0.47
CA LYS A 8 -33.70 3.46 -0.28
C LYS A 8 -32.91 3.64 1.02
N LYS A 9 -32.67 2.55 1.78
CA LYS A 9 -31.92 2.62 3.04
C LYS A 9 -30.55 3.31 2.85
N PRO A 10 -30.19 4.28 3.71
CA PRO A 10 -28.94 5.01 3.60
C PRO A 10 -27.73 4.10 3.80
N ILE A 11 -26.58 4.53 3.28
CA ILE A 11 -25.30 3.83 3.46
C ILE A 11 -24.34 4.76 4.20
N THR A 12 -23.76 4.25 5.27
CA THR A 12 -22.67 4.91 6.00
C THR A 12 -21.38 4.15 5.74
N VAL A 13 -20.31 4.88 5.40
CA VAL A 13 -18.97 4.31 5.18
C VAL A 13 -17.99 4.94 6.15
N PHE A 14 -17.23 4.13 6.85
CA PHE A 14 -16.13 4.54 7.72
C PHE A 14 -14.82 4.32 6.99
N CYS A 15 -13.94 5.32 6.95
CA CYS A 15 -12.68 5.33 6.23
C CYS A 15 -11.53 5.68 7.16
N ASP A 16 -10.37 5.02 6.97
CA ASP A 16 -9.13 5.29 7.69
C ASP A 16 -7.90 5.06 6.80
N GLY A 17 -6.86 5.84 7.03
CA GLY A 17 -5.56 5.73 6.37
C GLY A 17 -4.42 5.69 7.37
N LEU A 18 -3.43 4.83 7.11
CA LEU A 18 -2.23 4.66 7.92
C LEU A 18 -0.99 4.84 7.07
N CYS A 19 0.01 5.55 7.59
CA CYS A 19 1.37 5.55 7.06
C CYS A 19 2.35 5.39 8.21
N GLU A 20 3.20 4.35 8.18
CA GLU A 20 4.15 4.11 9.27
C GLU A 20 5.53 3.68 8.71
N PRO A 21 6.63 4.39 9.08
CA PRO A 21 6.64 5.72 9.70
C PRO A 21 6.02 6.79 8.79
N ASN A 22 5.52 7.88 9.38
CA ASN A 22 4.95 9.00 8.63
C ASN A 22 5.84 10.26 8.77
N PRO A 23 6.31 10.88 7.68
CA PRO A 23 6.18 10.46 6.29
C PRO A 23 7.19 9.37 5.89
N GLY A 24 7.00 8.81 4.67
CA GLY A 24 8.01 7.99 4.01
C GLY A 24 7.97 6.49 4.31
N GLY A 25 7.01 6.05 5.12
CA GLY A 25 6.83 4.63 5.46
C GLY A 25 5.95 3.85 4.50
N VAL A 26 5.22 2.92 5.06
CA VAL A 26 4.25 2.08 4.37
C VAL A 26 2.87 2.69 4.54
N ALA A 27 2.26 3.15 3.46
CA ALA A 27 0.91 3.67 3.44
C ALA A 27 -0.10 2.56 3.09
N THR A 28 -1.13 2.46 3.91
CA THR A 28 -2.25 1.51 3.76
C THR A 28 -3.55 2.20 4.12
N TYR A 29 -4.66 1.63 3.68
CA TYR A 29 -5.97 2.17 4.02
C TYR A 29 -6.99 1.06 4.25
N GLY A 30 -8.07 1.42 4.93
CA GLY A 30 -9.20 0.55 5.15
C GLY A 30 -10.52 1.33 5.17
N TRP A 31 -11.60 0.67 4.77
CA TRP A 31 -12.95 1.21 4.91
C TRP A 31 -13.98 0.10 5.08
N VAL A 32 -15.11 0.45 5.69
CA VAL A 32 -16.22 -0.44 5.90
C VAL A 32 -17.54 0.28 5.62
N ALA A 33 -18.45 -0.37 4.89
CA ALA A 33 -19.75 0.18 4.51
C ALA A 33 -20.89 -0.57 5.20
N TYR A 34 -21.87 0.20 5.70
CA TYR A 34 -23.09 -0.28 6.35
C TYR A 34 -24.33 0.24 5.63
N ARG A 35 -25.33 -0.62 5.49
CA ARG A 35 -26.69 -0.26 5.08
C ARG A 35 -27.62 -0.39 6.28
N GLY A 36 -27.95 0.74 6.92
CA GLY A 36 -28.48 0.72 8.27
C GLY A 36 -27.49 0.01 9.22
N ASN A 37 -27.94 -0.99 9.96
CA ASN A 37 -27.09 -1.76 10.88
C ASN A 37 -26.40 -2.97 10.24
N LYS A 38 -26.66 -3.24 8.95
CA LYS A 38 -26.04 -4.38 8.26
C LYS A 38 -24.76 -3.96 7.55
N ARG A 39 -23.63 -4.58 7.91
CA ARG A 39 -22.37 -4.42 7.17
C ARG A 39 -22.51 -5.06 5.79
N ILE A 40 -22.26 -4.29 4.74
CA ILE A 40 -22.40 -4.73 3.34
C ILE A 40 -21.05 -4.93 2.64
N LYS A 41 -20.00 -4.22 3.10
CA LYS A 41 -18.65 -4.38 2.55
C LYS A 41 -17.61 -3.96 3.58
N ARG A 42 -16.45 -4.59 3.51
CA ARG A 42 -15.19 -4.14 4.12
C ARG A 42 -14.05 -4.29 3.12
N HIS A 43 -13.13 -3.38 3.13
CA HIS A 43 -11.98 -3.40 2.24
C HIS A 43 -10.76 -2.81 2.92
N HIS A 44 -9.58 -3.34 2.58
CA HIS A 44 -8.31 -2.78 3.00
C HIS A 44 -7.25 -3.09 1.96
N ALA A 45 -6.30 -2.17 1.77
CA ALA A 45 -5.24 -2.37 0.79
C ALA A 45 -3.94 -1.67 1.19
N PHE A 46 -2.83 -2.20 0.68
CA PHE A 46 -1.57 -1.50 0.58
C PHE A 46 -1.68 -0.46 -0.54
N LEU A 47 -1.14 0.73 -0.31
CA LEU A 47 -1.15 1.83 -1.26
C LEU A 47 0.23 2.06 -1.88
N VAL A 48 1.20 2.47 -1.07
CA VAL A 48 2.55 2.83 -1.50
C VAL A 48 3.54 2.72 -0.33
N CYS A 49 4.81 2.62 -0.63
CA CYS A 49 5.89 2.66 0.35
C CYS A 49 7.01 3.57 -0.15
N GLY A 50 7.55 4.43 0.71
CA GLY A 50 8.67 5.30 0.39
C GLY A 50 8.36 6.79 0.52
N PRO A 51 9.25 7.69 0.04
CA PRO A 51 9.26 9.11 0.38
C PRO A 51 7.95 9.88 0.13
N GLY A 52 7.14 9.43 -0.85
CA GLY A 52 5.84 10.04 -1.15
C GLY A 52 4.68 9.53 -0.28
N ALA A 53 4.90 8.56 0.62
CA ALA A 53 3.85 8.01 1.48
C ALA A 53 3.59 8.94 2.67
N THR A 54 2.31 9.27 2.91
CA THR A 54 1.88 10.03 4.09
C THR A 54 0.51 9.53 4.59
N ASN A 55 0.19 9.81 5.86
CA ASN A 55 -1.14 9.54 6.40
C ASN A 55 -2.23 10.22 5.56
N ASN A 56 -2.07 11.50 5.23
CA ASN A 56 -3.08 12.24 4.47
C ASN A 56 -3.36 11.61 3.09
N ILE A 57 -2.32 11.13 2.39
CA ILE A 57 -2.48 10.39 1.12
C ILE A 57 -3.25 9.10 1.35
N ALA A 58 -2.96 8.35 2.42
CA ALA A 58 -3.67 7.12 2.75
C ALA A 58 -5.16 7.37 3.06
N GLU A 59 -5.47 8.41 3.84
CA GLU A 59 -6.82 8.81 4.21
C GLU A 59 -7.64 9.24 2.98
N TYR A 60 -7.07 10.04 2.09
CA TYR A 60 -7.72 10.40 0.82
C TYR A 60 -8.02 9.16 -0.04
N ASN A 61 -7.09 8.21 -0.11
CA ASN A 61 -7.29 6.99 -0.88
C ASN A 61 -8.31 6.05 -0.25
N ALA A 62 -8.48 6.04 1.07
CA ALA A 62 -9.57 5.32 1.73
C ALA A 62 -10.94 5.84 1.24
N VAL A 63 -11.13 7.16 1.27
CA VAL A 63 -12.35 7.82 0.78
C VAL A 63 -12.55 7.56 -0.71
N LEU A 64 -11.51 7.75 -1.53
CA LEU A 64 -11.56 7.55 -2.98
C LEU A 64 -12.00 6.14 -3.33
N SER A 65 -11.36 5.12 -2.73
CA SER A 65 -11.68 3.71 -2.95
C SER A 65 -13.11 3.36 -2.53
N ALA A 66 -13.60 3.96 -1.45
CA ALA A 66 -14.98 3.77 -1.00
C ALA A 66 -15.99 4.35 -2.00
N LEU A 67 -15.76 5.58 -2.50
CA LEU A 67 -16.62 6.23 -3.50
C LEU A 67 -16.64 5.44 -4.82
N GLU A 68 -15.48 4.98 -5.31
CA GLU A 68 -15.38 4.15 -6.50
C GLU A 68 -16.20 2.86 -6.35
N TRP A 69 -16.07 2.18 -5.20
CA TRP A 69 -16.86 0.97 -4.94
C TRP A 69 -18.36 1.24 -4.89
N LEU A 70 -18.79 2.32 -4.24
CA LEU A 70 -20.22 2.69 -4.18
C LEU A 70 -20.80 2.93 -5.58
N LEU A 71 -20.10 3.65 -6.45
CA LEU A 71 -20.52 3.92 -7.84
C LEU A 71 -20.55 2.63 -8.66
N GLN A 72 -19.54 1.79 -8.57
CA GLN A 72 -19.46 0.52 -9.32
C GLN A 72 -20.61 -0.44 -8.95
N HIS A 73 -21.19 -0.28 -7.73
CA HIS A 73 -22.27 -1.15 -7.27
C HIS A 73 -23.64 -0.46 -7.29
N GLY A 74 -23.77 0.67 -8.01
CA GLY A 74 -25.05 1.35 -8.23
C GLY A 74 -25.66 1.91 -6.94
N HIS A 75 -24.83 2.47 -6.06
CA HIS A 75 -25.30 3.06 -4.79
C HIS A 75 -25.39 4.58 -4.84
N ASN A 76 -25.28 5.19 -6.00
CA ASN A 76 -25.32 6.63 -6.22
C ASN A 76 -26.71 7.26 -5.97
N ASP A 77 -27.77 6.47 -6.01
CA ASP A 77 -29.17 6.87 -5.78
C ASP A 77 -29.63 6.74 -4.31
N ARG A 78 -28.68 6.76 -3.37
CA ARG A 78 -28.93 6.64 -1.92
C ARG A 78 -28.32 7.81 -1.18
N ASP A 79 -28.85 8.07 0.02
CA ASP A 79 -28.17 8.94 0.97
C ASP A 79 -26.88 8.27 1.44
N ILE A 80 -25.75 8.88 1.14
CA ILE A 80 -24.42 8.38 1.49
C ILE A 80 -23.80 9.29 2.54
N THR A 81 -23.28 8.70 3.62
CA THR A 81 -22.46 9.39 4.62
C THR A 81 -21.09 8.77 4.69
N ILE A 82 -20.04 9.52 4.35
CA ILE A 82 -18.63 9.12 4.52
C ILE A 82 -18.13 9.68 5.84
N LYS A 83 -17.66 8.81 6.73
CA LYS A 83 -17.12 9.15 8.05
C LYS A 83 -15.63 8.82 8.15
N THR A 84 -14.84 9.75 8.66
CA THR A 84 -13.42 9.55 8.93
C THR A 84 -12.99 10.39 10.13
N ASP A 85 -11.93 10.00 10.82
CA ASP A 85 -11.32 10.77 11.91
C ASP A 85 -10.24 11.76 11.42
N SER A 86 -10.09 11.91 10.11
CA SER A 86 -9.25 12.92 9.49
C SER A 86 -9.98 14.25 9.35
N GLN A 87 -9.76 15.18 10.27
CA GLN A 87 -10.29 16.55 10.18
C GLN A 87 -9.82 17.26 8.90
N LEU A 88 -8.56 17.01 8.50
CA LEU A 88 -7.99 17.62 7.31
C LEU A 88 -8.76 17.19 6.07
N VAL A 89 -9.01 15.91 5.87
CA VAL A 89 -9.72 15.38 4.69
C VAL A 89 -11.14 15.93 4.64
N VAL A 90 -11.88 15.85 5.75
CA VAL A 90 -13.27 16.34 5.80
C VAL A 90 -13.36 17.84 5.51
N ASN A 91 -12.53 18.65 6.18
CA ASN A 91 -12.58 20.11 6.00
C ASN A 91 -12.10 20.55 4.61
N GLN A 92 -11.17 19.81 3.99
CA GLN A 92 -10.75 20.08 2.62
C GLN A 92 -11.87 19.73 1.61
N ILE A 93 -12.52 18.59 1.76
CA ILE A 93 -13.60 18.17 0.84
C ILE A 93 -14.82 19.10 0.99
N ASN A 94 -15.16 19.51 2.20
CA ASN A 94 -16.26 20.43 2.48
C ASN A 94 -15.92 21.91 2.17
N GLY A 95 -14.68 22.21 1.73
CA GLY A 95 -14.28 23.57 1.35
C GLY A 95 -13.89 24.50 2.49
N SER A 96 -13.87 24.02 3.75
CA SER A 96 -13.46 24.80 4.92
C SER A 96 -11.95 25.02 5.00
N TYR A 97 -11.16 24.10 4.42
CA TYR A 97 -9.68 24.20 4.34
C TYR A 97 -9.22 24.19 2.88
N SER A 98 -8.25 25.03 2.57
CA SER A 98 -7.58 25.02 1.26
C SER A 98 -6.62 23.82 1.12
N VAL A 99 -6.53 23.26 -0.09
CA VAL A 99 -5.58 22.17 -0.40
C VAL A 99 -4.31 22.78 -1.00
N ARG A 100 -3.23 22.84 -0.22
CA ARG A 100 -1.94 23.43 -0.64
C ARG A 100 -0.92 22.40 -1.10
N SER A 101 -1.03 21.17 -0.64
CA SER A 101 -0.10 20.09 -0.98
C SER A 101 -0.29 19.63 -2.42
N VAL A 102 0.79 19.72 -3.24
CA VAL A 102 0.80 19.25 -4.63
C VAL A 102 0.41 17.76 -4.76
N ASN A 103 0.71 16.95 -3.77
CA ASN A 103 0.36 15.53 -3.76
C ASN A 103 -1.10 15.28 -3.41
N LEU A 104 -1.76 16.18 -2.68
CA LEU A 104 -3.17 16.05 -2.29
C LEU A 104 -4.12 16.69 -3.30
N ILE A 105 -3.70 17.71 -4.04
CA ILE A 105 -4.54 18.39 -5.05
C ILE A 105 -5.20 17.40 -6.02
N PRO A 106 -4.48 16.45 -6.65
CA PRO A 106 -5.11 15.51 -7.58
C PRO A 106 -6.06 14.53 -6.89
N LEU A 107 -5.78 14.11 -5.65
CA LEU A 107 -6.66 13.24 -4.88
C LEU A 107 -7.96 13.96 -4.48
N HIS A 108 -7.83 15.18 -3.97
CA HIS A 108 -8.97 16.04 -3.65
C HIS A 108 -9.86 16.25 -4.86
N LYS A 109 -9.30 16.64 -6.02
CA LYS A 109 -10.07 16.83 -7.26
C LYS A 109 -10.84 15.56 -7.65
N LYS A 110 -10.19 14.38 -7.54
CA LYS A 110 -10.85 13.10 -7.84
C LYS A 110 -12.01 12.83 -6.90
N VAL A 111 -11.82 13.00 -5.58
CA VAL A 111 -12.89 12.80 -4.59
C VAL A 111 -14.07 13.72 -4.85
N VAL A 112 -13.82 15.03 -5.05
CA VAL A 112 -14.89 16.01 -5.33
C VAL A 112 -15.63 15.67 -6.64
N ASN A 113 -14.91 15.25 -7.68
CA ASN A 113 -15.54 14.87 -8.95
C ASN A 113 -16.36 13.58 -8.84
N LEU A 114 -15.93 12.61 -8.03
CA LEU A 114 -16.73 11.42 -7.78
C LEU A 114 -17.95 11.73 -6.90
N ALA A 115 -17.80 12.59 -5.88
CA ALA A 115 -18.89 13.00 -5.00
C ALA A 115 -20.06 13.61 -5.78
N LYS A 116 -19.79 14.39 -6.83
CA LYS A 116 -20.84 14.99 -7.71
C LYS A 116 -21.70 13.96 -8.44
N LYS A 117 -21.32 12.69 -8.47
CA LYS A 117 -22.07 11.62 -9.14
C LYS A 117 -23.11 10.95 -8.24
N PHE A 118 -23.21 11.37 -6.99
CA PHE A 118 -24.19 10.89 -6.02
C PHE A 118 -25.32 11.90 -5.88
N ASP A 119 -26.52 11.41 -5.77
CA ASP A 119 -27.73 12.26 -5.56
C ASP A 119 -27.67 12.97 -4.19
N SER A 120 -27.16 12.27 -3.19
CA SER A 120 -26.99 12.79 -1.82
C SER A 120 -25.74 12.17 -1.18
N ILE A 121 -24.74 13.00 -0.86
CA ILE A 121 -23.52 12.57 -0.18
C ILE A 121 -23.05 13.66 0.80
N GLU A 122 -22.62 13.23 1.97
CA GLU A 122 -22.02 14.07 2.99
C GLU A 122 -20.74 13.48 3.54
N PHE A 123 -19.82 14.35 3.99
CA PHE A 123 -18.56 13.96 4.61
C PHE A 123 -18.52 14.47 6.04
N GLN A 124 -18.42 13.55 6.99
CA GLN A 124 -18.47 13.83 8.42
C GLN A 124 -17.17 13.46 9.11
N TRP A 125 -16.64 14.36 9.91
CA TRP A 125 -15.61 14.03 10.87
C TRP A 125 -16.20 13.33 12.09
N ILE A 126 -15.52 12.30 12.54
CA ILE A 126 -15.86 11.58 13.78
C ILE A 126 -14.62 11.43 14.67
N PRO A 127 -14.76 11.38 15.99
CA PRO A 127 -13.65 11.04 16.88
C PRO A 127 -13.10 9.65 16.56
N ARG A 128 -11.76 9.48 16.67
CA ARG A 128 -11.08 8.20 16.40
C ARG A 128 -11.69 7.00 17.12
N LYS A 129 -12.21 7.20 18.34
CA LYS A 129 -12.91 6.15 19.12
C LYS A 129 -14.13 5.57 18.40
N GLN A 130 -14.72 6.30 17.47
CA GLN A 130 -15.87 5.87 16.66
C GLN A 130 -15.45 5.26 15.31
N ASN A 131 -14.14 5.33 14.94
CA ASN A 131 -13.61 4.83 13.66
C ASN A 131 -12.84 3.50 13.80
N LYS A 132 -13.06 2.75 14.87
CA LYS A 132 -12.25 1.57 15.24
C LYS A 132 -12.15 0.49 14.15
N GLU A 133 -13.23 0.23 13.43
CA GLU A 133 -13.24 -0.84 12.42
C GLU A 133 -12.42 -0.45 11.19
N ALA A 134 -12.49 0.79 10.73
CA ALA A 134 -11.67 1.27 9.62
C ALA A 134 -10.18 1.37 10.03
N ASP A 135 -9.86 1.85 11.25
CA ASP A 135 -8.49 1.86 11.82
C ASP A 135 -7.91 0.43 11.87
N GLU A 136 -8.70 -0.56 12.31
CA GLU A 136 -8.23 -1.94 12.33
C GLU A 136 -8.01 -2.50 10.91
N LEU A 137 -8.83 -2.14 9.94
CA LEU A 137 -8.66 -2.55 8.53
C LEU A 137 -7.39 -1.95 7.91
N SER A 138 -7.10 -0.67 8.13
CA SER A 138 -5.87 -0.03 7.67
C SER A 138 -4.63 -0.71 8.27
N ARG A 139 -4.66 -1.03 9.57
CA ARG A 139 -3.61 -1.77 10.28
C ARG A 139 -3.49 -3.23 9.82
N GLN A 140 -4.60 -3.88 9.48
CA GLN A 140 -4.58 -5.23 8.92
C GLN A 140 -3.85 -5.27 7.58
N ALA A 141 -4.07 -4.28 6.71
CA ALA A 141 -3.33 -4.13 5.46
C ALA A 141 -1.82 -3.94 5.71
N TYR A 142 -1.46 -3.09 6.68
CA TYR A 142 -0.08 -2.86 7.10
C TYR A 142 0.60 -4.15 7.57
N ARG A 143 0.00 -4.88 8.52
CA ARG A 143 0.53 -6.16 9.01
C ARG A 143 0.69 -7.19 7.89
N LYS A 144 -0.29 -7.28 6.98
CA LYS A 144 -0.24 -8.16 5.81
C LYS A 144 0.91 -7.80 4.85
N PHE A 145 1.18 -6.51 4.67
CA PHE A 145 2.31 -6.05 3.88
C PHE A 145 3.64 -6.44 4.55
N LEU A 146 3.79 -6.19 5.85
CA LEU A 146 5.00 -6.54 6.59
C LEU A 146 5.27 -8.04 6.62
N SER A 147 4.23 -8.87 6.77
CA SER A 147 4.37 -10.34 6.80
C SER A 147 4.91 -10.91 5.48
N LYS A 148 4.71 -10.20 4.36
CA LYS A 148 5.24 -10.57 3.04
C LYS A 148 6.67 -10.09 2.80
N ARG A 149 7.22 -9.23 3.67
CA ARG A 149 8.62 -8.78 3.55
C ARG A 149 9.57 -9.89 3.99
N PRO A 150 10.67 -10.08 3.28
CA PRO A 150 11.68 -11.04 3.71
C PRO A 150 12.28 -10.59 5.05
N LYS A 151 12.24 -11.48 6.04
CA LYS A 151 12.71 -11.22 7.41
C LYS A 151 14.22 -11.29 7.54
N SER A 152 14.87 -12.11 6.70
CA SER A 152 16.32 -12.32 6.74
C SER A 152 17.01 -11.99 5.41
N ARG A 153 18.35 -11.89 5.44
CA ARG A 153 19.17 -11.76 4.23
C ARG A 153 19.06 -13.00 3.35
N GLU A 154 18.90 -14.17 3.94
CA GLU A 154 18.72 -15.43 3.24
C GLU A 154 17.41 -15.46 2.46
N GLU A 155 16.30 -15.01 3.07
CA GLU A 155 15.01 -14.88 2.37
C GLU A 155 15.08 -13.87 1.22
N LYS A 156 15.79 -12.74 1.41
CA LYS A 156 16.07 -11.76 0.35
C LYS A 156 16.89 -12.38 -0.77
N ALA A 157 17.90 -13.18 -0.43
CA ALA A 157 18.76 -13.88 -1.39
C ALA A 157 17.97 -14.88 -2.24
N LYS A 158 17.09 -15.69 -1.62
CA LYS A 158 16.20 -16.64 -2.34
C LYS A 158 15.37 -15.97 -3.42
N ARG A 159 14.91 -14.74 -3.20
CA ARG A 159 14.09 -13.99 -4.16
C ARG A 159 14.86 -13.47 -5.37
N ILE A 160 16.19 -13.39 -5.28
CA ILE A 160 17.06 -12.84 -6.35
C ILE A 160 17.96 -13.89 -7.00
N ILE A 161 17.80 -15.17 -6.68
CA ILE A 161 18.62 -16.24 -7.31
C ILE A 161 18.48 -16.20 -8.84
N GLY A 162 17.29 -15.91 -9.38
CA GLY A 162 17.07 -15.78 -10.81
C GLY A 162 17.81 -14.60 -11.47
N ASN A 163 18.29 -13.64 -10.66
CA ASN A 163 19.04 -12.48 -11.15
C ASN A 163 20.57 -12.72 -11.12
N VAL A 164 21.01 -13.93 -10.79
CA VAL A 164 22.42 -14.30 -10.68
C VAL A 164 22.93 -14.88 -11.98
N THR A 165 24.03 -14.35 -12.48
CA THR A 165 24.76 -14.88 -13.64
C THR A 165 26.17 -15.26 -13.22
N HIS A 166 26.59 -16.49 -13.52
CA HIS A 166 27.96 -16.93 -13.31
C HIS A 166 28.88 -16.34 -14.40
N LEU A 167 29.97 -15.72 -14.01
CA LEU A 167 30.96 -15.19 -14.94
C LEU A 167 32.12 -16.20 -15.13
N HIS A 168 32.93 -16.36 -14.09
CA HIS A 168 34.15 -17.17 -14.16
C HIS A 168 34.59 -17.57 -12.75
N ARG A 169 35.00 -18.84 -12.53
CA ARG A 169 35.45 -19.37 -11.22
C ARG A 169 34.47 -19.02 -10.09
N SER A 170 34.90 -18.15 -9.15
CA SER A 170 34.08 -17.67 -7.99
C SER A 170 33.36 -16.37 -8.22
N LEU A 171 33.41 -15.81 -9.44
CA LEU A 171 32.84 -14.51 -9.79
C LEU A 171 31.44 -14.64 -10.40
N TYR A 172 30.54 -13.80 -9.90
CA TYR A 172 29.12 -13.72 -10.29
C TYR A 172 28.69 -12.28 -10.48
N ILE A 173 27.72 -12.06 -11.35
CA ILE A 173 26.97 -10.81 -11.44
C ILE A 173 25.59 -11.04 -10.86
N VAL A 174 25.12 -10.10 -10.05
CA VAL A 174 23.74 -10.07 -9.54
C VAL A 174 23.08 -8.76 -9.93
N ARG A 175 22.02 -8.85 -10.72
CA ARG A 175 21.24 -7.65 -11.12
C ARG A 175 20.47 -7.10 -9.93
N SER A 176 20.44 -5.76 -9.80
CA SER A 176 19.67 -5.07 -8.79
C SER A 176 18.15 -5.32 -8.98
N GLN A 177 17.42 -5.32 -7.87
CA GLN A 177 15.94 -5.40 -7.88
C GLN A 177 15.27 -4.04 -8.01
N THR A 178 15.97 -2.97 -7.61
CA THR A 178 15.42 -1.60 -7.58
C THR A 178 15.81 -0.79 -8.81
N ASP A 179 16.92 -1.12 -9.42
CA ASP A 179 17.41 -0.50 -10.64
C ASP A 179 17.96 -1.58 -11.56
N VAL A 180 17.24 -1.87 -12.63
CA VAL A 180 17.57 -2.95 -13.59
C VAL A 180 18.88 -2.69 -14.38
N SER A 181 19.36 -1.45 -14.42
CA SER A 181 20.64 -1.09 -15.05
C SER A 181 21.84 -1.37 -14.14
N THR A 182 21.62 -1.46 -12.84
CA THR A 182 22.69 -1.68 -11.85
C THR A 182 23.02 -3.18 -11.71
N LEU A 183 24.30 -3.50 -11.86
CA LEU A 183 24.86 -4.84 -11.70
C LEU A 183 25.86 -4.84 -10.54
N TYR A 184 25.76 -5.84 -9.67
CA TYR A 184 26.69 -6.05 -8.57
C TYR A 184 27.63 -7.21 -8.86
N LEU A 185 28.95 -6.95 -8.78
CA LEU A 185 29.98 -7.99 -8.87
C LEU A 185 30.14 -8.67 -7.52
N VAL A 186 30.12 -9.99 -7.52
CA VAL A 186 30.23 -10.83 -6.32
C VAL A 186 31.35 -11.85 -6.49
N ASP A 187 32.27 -11.88 -5.54
CA ASP A 187 33.26 -12.98 -5.38
C ASP A 187 32.84 -13.83 -4.18
N ILE A 188 32.35 -15.05 -4.43
CA ILE A 188 31.90 -15.95 -3.35
C ILE A 188 33.06 -16.59 -2.58
N SER A 189 34.27 -16.67 -3.13
CA SER A 189 35.43 -17.19 -2.44
C SER A 189 35.97 -16.25 -1.37
N LYS A 190 35.90 -14.96 -1.64
CA LYS A 190 36.35 -13.89 -0.74
C LYS A 190 35.19 -13.30 0.09
N ASN A 191 33.94 -13.71 -0.15
CA ASN A 191 32.74 -13.08 0.42
C ASN A 191 32.66 -11.57 0.13
N GLN A 192 33.02 -11.12 -1.06
CA GLN A 192 33.05 -9.73 -1.47
C GLN A 192 31.88 -9.39 -2.42
N CYS A 193 31.38 -8.18 -2.32
CA CYS A 193 30.36 -7.62 -3.20
C CYS A 193 30.48 -6.10 -3.22
N ASN A 194 30.37 -5.48 -4.40
CA ASN A 194 30.39 -4.02 -4.55
C ASN A 194 29.03 -3.35 -4.32
N CYS A 195 28.11 -3.98 -3.58
CA CYS A 195 26.84 -3.35 -3.25
C CYS A 195 26.95 -2.48 -1.98
N PRO A 196 26.12 -1.42 -1.86
CA PRO A 196 26.19 -0.51 -0.71
C PRO A 196 26.01 -1.18 0.67
N ASP A 197 25.19 -2.26 0.74
CA ASP A 197 25.00 -2.99 2.02
C ASP A 197 26.30 -3.70 2.47
N HIS A 198 27.11 -4.20 1.54
CA HIS A 198 28.39 -4.83 1.84
C HIS A 198 29.49 -3.80 2.09
N GLU A 199 29.63 -2.80 1.20
CA GLU A 199 30.68 -1.77 1.29
C GLU A 199 30.56 -0.95 2.57
N ASN A 200 29.33 -0.53 2.93
CA ASN A 200 29.12 0.33 4.10
C ASN A 200 29.11 -0.42 5.44
N ARG A 201 28.84 -1.73 5.45
CA ARG A 201 28.61 -2.49 6.70
C ARG A 201 29.55 -3.69 6.88
N GLY A 202 30.32 -4.06 5.87
CA GLY A 202 31.21 -5.24 5.91
C GLY A 202 30.50 -6.58 6.09
N VAL A 203 29.18 -6.67 5.84
CA VAL A 203 28.37 -7.86 6.12
C VAL A 203 28.21 -8.74 4.90
N ILE A 204 27.96 -10.04 5.09
CA ILE A 204 27.51 -10.92 4.02
C ILE A 204 26.13 -10.46 3.55
N CYS A 205 26.07 -9.79 2.39
CA CYS A 205 24.86 -9.23 1.84
C CYS A 205 23.98 -10.27 1.13
N LYS A 206 22.76 -9.90 0.76
CA LYS A 206 21.84 -10.78 0.02
C LYS A 206 22.41 -11.27 -1.33
N HIS A 207 23.26 -10.46 -1.99
CA HIS A 207 23.85 -10.80 -3.28
C HIS A 207 24.90 -11.91 -3.15
N ILE A 208 25.75 -11.86 -2.13
CA ILE A 208 26.71 -12.94 -1.80
C ILE A 208 25.98 -14.25 -1.50
N LEU A 209 24.92 -14.17 -0.68
CA LEU A 209 24.11 -15.35 -0.35
C LEU A 209 23.40 -15.94 -1.59
N ALA A 210 22.85 -15.08 -2.45
CA ALA A 210 22.20 -15.52 -3.69
C ALA A 210 23.18 -16.21 -4.64
N ALA A 211 24.38 -15.66 -4.83
CA ALA A 211 25.43 -16.24 -5.65
C ALA A 211 25.89 -17.63 -5.10
N LYS A 212 26.07 -17.75 -3.79
CA LYS A 212 26.35 -19.03 -3.14
C LYS A 212 25.24 -20.06 -3.30
N MET A 213 23.99 -19.66 -3.17
CA MET A 213 22.83 -20.54 -3.38
C MET A 213 22.73 -20.98 -4.84
N PHE A 214 23.00 -20.08 -5.78
CA PHE A 214 23.04 -20.38 -7.22
C PHE A 214 24.15 -21.39 -7.55
N ASP A 215 25.36 -21.16 -7.05
CA ASP A 215 26.51 -22.06 -7.24
C ASP A 215 26.24 -23.48 -6.71
N LYS A 216 25.66 -23.58 -5.50
CA LYS A 216 25.28 -24.87 -4.91
C LYS A 216 24.22 -25.60 -5.75
N ARG A 217 23.22 -24.91 -6.31
CA ARG A 217 22.26 -25.53 -7.22
C ARG A 217 22.89 -26.05 -8.49
N LYS A 218 23.77 -25.25 -9.10
CA LYS A 218 24.49 -25.63 -10.32
C LYS A 218 25.37 -26.89 -10.11
N ARG A 219 26.07 -26.96 -9.00
CA ARG A 219 26.91 -28.16 -8.63
C ARG A 219 26.05 -29.37 -8.33
N GLY A 220 24.93 -29.22 -7.62
CA GLY A 220 23.99 -30.31 -7.34
C GLY A 220 23.30 -30.87 -8.59
N ALA A 221 23.04 -30.06 -9.59
CA ALA A 221 22.50 -30.50 -10.89
C ALA A 221 23.53 -31.26 -11.76
N SER A 222 24.84 -31.05 -11.53
CA SER A 222 25.91 -31.76 -12.28
C SER A 222 26.19 -33.19 -11.80
N TYR A 223 25.59 -33.60 -10.67
CA TYR A 223 25.74 -34.96 -10.12
C TYR A 223 24.50 -35.84 -10.34
N ALA A 224 23.49 -35.37 -11.09
CA ALA A 224 22.26 -36.09 -11.33
C ALA A 224 22.14 -36.59 -12.81
N VAL A 225 23.27 -36.88 -13.45
CA VAL A 225 23.33 -37.52 -14.78
C VAL A 225 24.06 -38.86 -14.67
#